data_1bc1e37cc783cfe41a8b7f30fcaaa5cc
#
_entry.id   1bc1e37cc783cfe41a8b7f30fcaaa5cc
#
_cell.length_a   1.000
_cell.length_b   1.000
_cell.length_c   1.000
_cell.angle_alpha   90.00
_cell.angle_beta   90.00
_cell.angle_gamma   90.00
#
_symmetry.space_group_name_H-M   'P 1'
#
loop_
_entity.id
_entity.type
_entity.pdbx_description
1 polymer ?
#
loop_
_entity_poly.entity_id
_entity_poly.type
_entity_poly.pdbx_seq_one_letter_code
_entity_poly.pdbx_strand_id
1 'polypeptide(L)'
;MVGKEHRNSALRTVFRLNVMGYHGGRMGAVNGMFPDGTVVRVAERSNAQEVWTGVTYALAAFLLSSGMTEQAWKTAEGIYRTTYETGGMWFRTPEGWTDQRGQWEFRASMYMRPLAVWAIQAALGKLK
;
A
#
# COMPACT_ATOMS: atom_id res chain seq x y z
N MET A 1 0.69 19.89 -15.76
CA MET A 1 1.21 19.39 -14.45
C MET A 1 0.10 19.52 -13.42
N VAL A 2 -0.19 18.49 -12.62
CA VAL A 2 -1.24 18.52 -11.58
C VAL A 2 -0.80 19.47 -10.45
N GLY A 3 -1.66 20.40 -10.07
CA GLY A 3 -1.37 21.34 -8.98
C GLY A 3 -1.20 20.64 -7.63
N LYS A 4 -0.42 21.26 -6.72
CA LYS A 4 -0.11 20.70 -5.39
C LYS A 4 -1.36 20.37 -4.57
N GLU A 5 -2.38 21.21 -4.64
CA GLU A 5 -3.65 21.02 -3.91
C GLU A 5 -4.40 19.79 -4.40
N HIS A 6 -4.56 19.63 -5.72
CA HIS A 6 -5.23 18.47 -6.31
C HIS A 6 -4.49 17.17 -5.99
N ARG A 7 -3.15 17.18 -6.10
CA ARG A 7 -2.32 16.04 -5.71
C ARG A 7 -2.55 15.66 -4.25
N ASN A 8 -2.48 16.61 -3.33
CA ASN A 8 -2.63 16.35 -1.91
C ASN A 8 -4.06 15.91 -1.56
N SER A 9 -5.08 16.45 -2.24
CA SER A 9 -6.46 16.01 -2.10
C SER A 9 -6.62 14.54 -2.52
N ALA A 10 -6.08 14.18 -3.68
CA ALA A 10 -6.08 12.79 -4.16
C ALA A 10 -5.38 11.84 -3.20
N LEU A 11 -4.18 12.21 -2.72
CA LEU A 11 -3.42 11.41 -1.76
C LEU A 11 -4.15 11.21 -0.44
N ARG A 12 -4.81 12.24 0.09
CA ARG A 12 -5.67 12.11 1.29
C ARG A 12 -6.82 11.13 1.05
N THR A 13 -7.43 11.20 -0.12
CA THR A 13 -8.53 10.29 -0.48
C THR A 13 -8.06 8.86 -0.57
N VAL A 14 -6.96 8.60 -1.27
CA VAL A 14 -6.35 7.26 -1.38
C VAL A 14 -5.95 6.74 0.00
N PHE A 15 -5.29 7.54 0.82
CA PHE A 15 -4.94 7.12 2.18
C PHE A 15 -6.17 6.77 3.01
N ARG A 16 -7.18 7.63 3.01
CA ARG A 16 -8.42 7.42 3.77
C ARG A 16 -9.16 6.16 3.33
N LEU A 17 -9.31 5.96 2.03
CA LEU A 17 -10.10 4.86 1.46
C LEU A 17 -9.28 3.57 1.34
N ASN A 18 -8.20 3.59 0.57
CA ASN A 18 -7.46 2.39 0.21
C ASN A 18 -6.55 1.86 1.33
N VAL A 19 -6.05 2.73 2.22
CA VAL A 19 -5.24 2.32 3.36
C VAL A 19 -6.12 2.14 4.60
N MET A 20 -6.67 3.22 5.13
CA MET A 20 -7.40 3.17 6.39
C MET A 20 -8.75 2.46 6.29
N GLY A 21 -9.44 2.60 5.16
CA GLY A 21 -10.69 1.90 4.88
C GLY A 21 -10.53 0.38 4.68
N TYR A 22 -9.30 -0.08 4.44
CA TYR A 22 -8.99 -1.50 4.28
C TYR A 22 -8.22 -2.03 5.49
N HIS A 23 -8.88 -2.87 6.29
CA HIS A 23 -8.34 -3.44 7.55
C HIS A 23 -7.71 -2.41 8.52
N GLY A 24 -8.14 -1.15 8.48
CA GLY A 24 -7.59 -0.09 9.35
C GLY A 24 -6.10 0.21 9.06
N GLY A 25 -5.67 0.00 7.83
CA GLY A 25 -4.28 0.19 7.39
C GLY A 25 -3.31 -0.91 7.81
N ARG A 26 -3.80 -2.03 8.35
CA ARG A 26 -2.95 -3.14 8.81
C ARG A 26 -2.34 -3.96 7.68
N MET A 27 -2.90 -3.90 6.47
CA MET A 27 -2.36 -4.61 5.30
C MET A 27 -1.58 -3.71 4.35
N GLY A 28 -1.74 -2.40 4.42
CA GLY A 28 -1.26 -1.45 3.41
C GLY A 28 -2.39 -0.93 2.55
N ALA A 29 -2.16 -0.68 1.27
CA ALA A 29 -3.13 -0.07 0.36
C ALA A 29 -3.76 -1.12 -0.57
N VAL A 30 -5.08 -1.36 -0.46
CA VAL A 30 -5.81 -2.18 -1.43
C VAL A 30 -5.90 -1.44 -2.78
N ASN A 31 -5.76 -2.19 -3.88
CA ASN A 31 -5.71 -1.60 -5.21
C ASN A 31 -7.04 -0.94 -5.63
N GLY A 32 -8.17 -1.58 -5.35
CA GLY A 32 -9.50 -1.11 -5.78
C GLY A 32 -10.41 -0.77 -4.61
N MET A 33 -10.87 0.49 -4.56
CA MET A 33 -11.83 0.97 -3.58
C MET A 33 -12.82 1.91 -4.25
N PHE A 34 -14.11 1.71 -4.02
CA PHE A 34 -15.14 2.64 -4.46
C PHE A 34 -15.15 3.92 -3.60
N PRO A 35 -15.71 5.04 -4.12
CA PRO A 35 -15.79 6.29 -3.36
C PRO A 35 -16.56 6.19 -2.05
N ASP A 36 -17.49 5.24 -1.94
CA ASP A 36 -18.26 4.96 -0.72
C ASP A 36 -17.51 4.15 0.33
N GLY A 37 -16.26 3.71 0.01
CA GLY A 37 -15.41 2.92 0.90
C GLY A 37 -15.63 1.41 0.80
N THR A 38 -16.40 0.93 -0.17
CA THR A 38 -16.51 -0.50 -0.45
C THR A 38 -15.34 -0.98 -1.32
N VAL A 39 -14.80 -2.16 -1.01
CA VAL A 39 -13.74 -2.77 -1.80
C VAL A 39 -14.29 -3.22 -3.15
N VAL A 40 -13.59 -2.91 -4.23
CA VAL A 40 -13.98 -3.38 -5.57
C VAL A 40 -13.84 -4.90 -5.62
N ARG A 41 -14.99 -5.59 -5.64
CA ARG A 41 -15.06 -7.04 -5.80
C ARG A 41 -15.63 -7.33 -7.19
N VAL A 42 -14.77 -7.50 -8.15
CA VAL A 42 -15.14 -8.03 -9.48
C VAL A 42 -14.72 -9.50 -9.54
N ALA A 43 -15.52 -10.29 -10.24
CA ALA A 43 -15.43 -11.75 -10.30
C ALA A 43 -14.00 -12.31 -10.22
N GLU A 44 -13.90 -13.52 -9.76
CA GLU A 44 -12.74 -14.35 -9.47
C GLU A 44 -11.37 -13.87 -10.01
N ARG A 45 -10.45 -13.52 -9.09
CA ARG A 45 -9.06 -13.09 -9.34
C ARG A 45 -8.86 -11.65 -9.82
N SER A 46 -9.69 -10.73 -9.40
CA SER A 46 -9.45 -9.32 -9.67
C SER A 46 -8.27 -8.80 -8.83
N ASN A 47 -7.27 -8.25 -9.49
CA ASN A 47 -6.18 -7.49 -8.86
C ASN A 47 -6.70 -6.33 -7.98
N ALA A 48 -7.95 -5.91 -8.15
CA ALA A 48 -8.56 -4.84 -7.37
C ALA A 48 -8.66 -5.17 -5.87
N GLN A 49 -8.82 -6.45 -5.51
CA GLN A 49 -8.92 -6.90 -4.11
C GLN A 49 -7.56 -7.12 -3.45
N GLU A 50 -6.48 -6.96 -4.19
CA GLU A 50 -5.14 -7.22 -3.71
C GLU A 50 -4.50 -5.95 -3.12
N VAL A 51 -3.63 -6.16 -2.15
CA VAL A 51 -2.64 -5.19 -1.69
C VAL A 51 -1.31 -5.54 -2.33
N TRP A 52 -0.85 -4.73 -3.26
CA TRP A 52 0.43 -4.97 -3.91
C TRP A 52 1.58 -4.36 -3.11
N THR A 53 2.50 -5.22 -2.69
CA THR A 53 3.60 -4.84 -1.79
C THR A 53 4.41 -3.67 -2.33
N GLY A 54 4.85 -3.74 -3.59
CA GLY A 54 5.66 -2.68 -4.18
C GLY A 54 4.88 -1.39 -4.45
N VAL A 55 3.61 -1.49 -4.84
CA VAL A 55 2.72 -0.32 -5.04
C VAL A 55 2.46 0.38 -3.71
N THR A 56 2.26 -0.37 -2.63
CA THR A 56 2.09 0.20 -1.29
C THR A 56 3.33 0.97 -0.84
N TYR A 57 4.55 0.44 -1.06
CA TYR A 57 5.79 1.18 -0.78
C TYR A 57 5.96 2.42 -1.66
N ALA A 58 5.59 2.34 -2.94
CA ALA A 58 5.62 3.51 -3.83
C ALA A 58 4.64 4.60 -3.38
N LEU A 59 3.43 4.21 -2.93
CA LEU A 59 2.46 5.15 -2.35
C LEU A 59 3.02 5.79 -1.08
N ALA A 60 3.64 5.01 -0.18
CA ALA A 60 4.26 5.54 1.03
C ALA A 60 5.37 6.56 0.71
N ALA A 61 6.23 6.27 -0.29
CA ALA A 61 7.25 7.21 -0.75
C ALA A 61 6.65 8.50 -1.32
N PHE A 62 5.54 8.40 -2.06
CA PHE A 62 4.87 9.56 -2.63
C PHE A 62 4.16 10.40 -1.55
N LEU A 63 3.53 9.78 -0.56
CA LEU A 63 2.99 10.46 0.61
C LEU A 63 4.09 11.23 1.34
N LEU A 64 5.22 10.58 1.60
CA LEU A 64 6.37 11.19 2.28
C LEU A 64 6.92 12.39 1.51
N SER A 65 7.15 12.24 0.20
CA SER A 65 7.60 13.32 -0.69
C SER A 65 6.60 14.48 -0.80
N SER A 66 5.34 14.24 -0.42
CA SER A 66 4.28 15.24 -0.41
C SER A 66 4.07 15.89 0.96
N GLY A 67 4.91 15.57 1.96
CA GLY A 67 4.85 16.10 3.32
C GLY A 67 3.82 15.40 4.23
N MET A 68 3.27 14.27 3.80
CA MET A 68 2.31 13.46 4.56
C MET A 68 3.02 12.34 5.32
N THR A 69 3.88 12.72 6.27
CA THR A 69 4.83 11.82 6.92
C THR A 69 4.15 10.71 7.73
N GLU A 70 3.17 11.06 8.55
CA GLU A 70 2.43 10.06 9.36
C GLU A 70 1.70 9.04 8.48
N GLN A 71 1.03 9.53 7.43
CA GLN A 71 0.33 8.68 6.47
C GLN A 71 1.28 7.77 5.70
N ALA A 72 2.45 8.27 5.35
CA ALA A 72 3.50 7.50 4.68
C ALA A 72 3.96 6.32 5.55
N TRP A 73 4.30 6.59 6.81
CA TRP A 73 4.75 5.55 7.74
C TRP A 73 3.64 4.55 8.06
N LYS A 74 2.41 5.01 8.27
CA LYS A 74 1.27 4.12 8.48
C LYS A 74 1.06 3.17 7.30
N THR A 75 1.20 3.68 6.07
CA THR A 75 1.06 2.89 4.85
C THR A 75 2.19 1.84 4.73
N ALA A 76 3.44 2.25 4.95
CA ALA A 76 4.60 1.36 4.89
C ALA A 76 4.59 0.31 6.01
N GLU A 77 4.23 0.70 7.23
CA GLU A 77 4.12 -0.21 8.37
C GLU A 77 3.12 -1.33 8.10
N GLY A 78 1.94 -1.00 7.54
CA GLY A 78 0.91 -2.00 7.26
C GLY A 78 1.41 -3.12 6.39
N ILE A 79 2.02 -2.81 5.25
CA ILE A 79 2.54 -3.84 4.34
C ILE A 79 3.80 -4.54 4.89
N TYR A 80 4.63 -3.85 5.65
CA TYR A 80 5.77 -4.45 6.34
C TYR A 80 5.29 -5.55 7.32
N ARG A 81 4.37 -5.20 8.22
CA ARG A 81 3.83 -6.15 9.21
C ARG A 81 3.10 -7.32 8.54
N THR A 82 2.33 -7.06 7.48
CA THR A 82 1.69 -8.12 6.71
C THR A 82 2.72 -9.08 6.13
N THR A 83 3.79 -8.56 5.53
CA THR A 83 4.78 -9.39 4.84
C THR A 83 5.66 -10.17 5.81
N TYR A 84 6.19 -9.51 6.83
CA TYR A 84 7.27 -10.07 7.64
C TYR A 84 6.82 -10.59 9.00
N GLU A 85 5.85 -9.94 9.65
CA GLU A 85 5.38 -10.36 10.96
C GLU A 85 4.25 -11.39 10.84
N THR A 86 3.21 -11.09 10.06
CA THR A 86 2.04 -11.97 9.90
C THR A 86 2.30 -13.09 8.90
N GLY A 87 2.81 -12.74 7.73
CA GLY A 87 3.10 -13.68 6.64
C GLY A 87 4.39 -14.47 6.81
N GLY A 88 5.28 -14.05 7.71
CA GLY A 88 6.53 -14.76 8.01
C GLY A 88 7.45 -14.95 6.80
N MET A 89 7.49 -13.98 5.88
CA MET A 89 8.15 -14.15 4.59
C MET A 89 9.68 -14.11 4.64
N TRP A 90 10.29 -13.79 5.79
CA TRP A 90 11.74 -13.75 5.98
C TRP A 90 12.43 -12.83 4.94
N PHE A 91 13.21 -13.40 4.03
CA PHE A 91 13.91 -12.69 2.95
C PHE A 91 13.13 -12.66 1.63
N ARG A 92 11.90 -13.13 1.61
CA ARG A 92 11.03 -13.13 0.42
C ARG A 92 10.07 -11.96 0.49
N THR A 93 9.73 -11.41 -0.66
CA THR A 93 8.76 -10.34 -0.76
C THR A 93 7.75 -10.67 -1.85
N PRO A 94 6.49 -10.96 -1.50
CA PRO A 94 5.49 -11.33 -2.48
C PRO A 94 5.03 -10.13 -3.30
N GLU A 95 4.48 -10.41 -4.48
CA GLU A 95 3.86 -9.41 -5.33
C GLU A 95 2.68 -8.75 -4.63
N GLY A 96 1.78 -9.56 -4.08
CA GLY A 96 0.55 -9.07 -3.48
C GLY A 96 -0.02 -10.01 -2.44
N TRP A 97 -0.92 -9.45 -1.66
CA TRP A 97 -1.67 -10.08 -0.59
C TRP A 97 -3.15 -9.93 -0.82
N THR A 98 -3.94 -10.96 -0.48
CA THR A 98 -5.40 -10.91 -0.46
C THR A 98 -5.93 -11.37 0.88
N ASP A 99 -7.06 -10.82 1.30
CA ASP A 99 -7.88 -11.39 2.36
C ASP A 99 -8.93 -12.33 1.74
N GLN A 100 -8.73 -13.61 1.93
CA GLN A 100 -9.69 -14.66 1.56
C GLN A 100 -10.45 -15.10 2.81
N ARG A 101 -11.54 -14.41 3.12
CA ARG A 101 -12.44 -14.73 4.25
C ARG A 101 -11.72 -14.81 5.60
N GLY A 102 -10.83 -13.84 5.86
CA GLY A 102 -10.04 -13.77 7.07
C GLY A 102 -8.72 -14.56 7.04
N GLN A 103 -8.41 -15.21 5.93
CA GLN A 103 -7.11 -15.82 5.69
C GLN A 103 -6.32 -14.96 4.70
N TRP A 104 -5.11 -14.59 5.08
CA TRP A 104 -4.24 -13.78 4.22
C TRP A 104 -3.41 -14.69 3.33
N GLU A 105 -3.66 -14.61 2.05
CA GLU A 105 -2.95 -15.34 1.02
C GLU A 105 -2.03 -14.42 0.23
N PHE A 106 -0.93 -14.96 -0.26
CA PHE A 106 0.02 -14.20 -1.06
C PHE A 106 0.19 -14.81 -2.46
N ARG A 107 0.64 -13.96 -3.37
CA ARG A 107 0.97 -14.35 -4.73
C ARG A 107 2.42 -13.99 -5.05
N ALA A 108 3.10 -14.89 -5.81
CA ALA A 108 4.48 -14.70 -6.27
C ALA A 108 5.43 -14.32 -5.12
N SER A 109 5.91 -15.33 -4.39
CA SER A 109 6.69 -15.19 -3.15
C SER A 109 8.03 -14.46 -3.29
N MET A 110 8.54 -14.30 -4.51
CA MET A 110 9.78 -13.57 -4.81
C MET A 110 9.52 -12.64 -5.98
N TYR A 111 9.35 -11.34 -5.70
CA TYR A 111 8.96 -10.36 -6.70
C TYR A 111 9.77 -9.07 -6.56
N MET A 112 10.20 -8.48 -7.68
CA MET A 112 11.13 -7.35 -7.65
C MET A 112 10.48 -5.99 -7.38
N ARG A 113 9.19 -5.79 -7.66
CA ARG A 113 8.51 -4.49 -7.47
C ARG A 113 8.60 -3.96 -6.03
N PRO A 114 8.63 -4.78 -4.98
CA PRO A 114 8.90 -4.33 -3.60
C PRO A 114 10.21 -3.56 -3.40
N LEU A 115 11.15 -3.62 -4.33
CA LEU A 115 12.32 -2.73 -4.34
C LEU A 115 11.92 -1.24 -4.38
N ALA A 116 10.66 -0.92 -4.66
CA ALA A 116 10.08 0.42 -4.48
C ALA A 116 10.25 0.98 -3.05
N VAL A 117 10.56 0.14 -2.04
CA VAL A 117 10.95 0.59 -0.70
C VAL A 117 12.12 1.57 -0.73
N TRP A 118 13.04 1.45 -1.69
CA TRP A 118 14.15 2.39 -1.88
C TRP A 118 13.71 3.81 -2.21
N ALA A 119 12.50 3.99 -2.76
CA ALA A 119 11.93 5.30 -3.00
C ALA A 119 11.60 6.03 -1.69
N ILE A 120 11.28 5.31 -0.60
CA ILE A 120 11.10 5.89 0.73
C ILE A 120 12.43 6.46 1.22
N GLN A 121 13.52 5.70 1.08
CA GLN A 121 14.87 6.17 1.44
C GLN A 121 15.26 7.42 0.65
N ALA A 122 14.98 7.45 -0.66
CA ALA A 122 15.23 8.62 -1.50
C ALA A 122 14.37 9.82 -1.09
N ALA A 123 13.12 9.60 -0.70
CA ALA A 123 12.24 10.66 -0.20
C ALA A 123 12.75 11.25 1.12
N LEU A 124 13.23 10.41 2.05
CA LEU A 124 13.84 10.85 3.31
C LEU A 124 15.09 11.72 3.09
N GLY A 125 15.91 11.38 2.11
CA GLY A 125 17.09 12.17 1.76
C GLY A 125 16.78 13.60 1.26
N LYS A 126 15.57 13.83 0.76
CA LYS A 126 15.10 15.15 0.27
C LYS A 126 14.44 16.01 1.36
N LEU A 127 14.18 15.46 2.53
CA LEU A 127 13.60 16.17 3.69
C LEU A 127 14.67 16.82 4.57
N LYS A 128 15.95 16.55 4.29
CA LYS A 128 17.10 17.20 4.91
C LYS A 128 17.49 18.44 4.15
#